data_871d873c3dfa9a53c0b015dc3ae22018
#
_entry.id   871d873c3dfa9a53c0b015dc3ae22018
#
_cell.length_a   1.000
_cell.length_b   1.000
_cell.length_c   1.000
_cell.angle_alpha   90.00
_cell.angle_beta   90.00
_cell.angle_gamma   90.00
#
_symmetry.space_group_name_H-M   'P 1'
#
loop_
_entity.id
_entity.type
_entity.pdbx_description
1 polymer ?
#
loop_
_entity_poly.entity_id
_entity_poly.type
_entity_poly.pdbx_seq_one_letter_code
_entity_poly.pdbx_strand_id
1 'polypeptide(L)'
;MAEIEKLRGKTLLVTGATGLIGSAFVDMLLRANDLDVTVYAAGRNEERARRRFPEYKDDERFHFLKYDVTEPLDCDVCFDYIIHAASNASPNFFANNPVEVMLANINGVKNLLDYGRAHDMQRFLYVSSGEVYGEGDGRVFTEDYYGYVDINSPRSCYPSSKRAAETLCAAYGKEYGMDCVIARPSHTYGPYFTESDNRVYAQFIRNILRGEDIVMKSTGSQFRSWCYVDDCVSALLYILLEGKSGEAYNIADNTSNISIRELAEMIAEIGNRKVIMQLPDDAEKAGYNVVTKSVFSTAKLEALGWRVKEGDMKSKMKKTISRCS
;
A
#
# COMPACT_ATOMS: atom_id res chain seq x y z
N MET A 1 10.45 -5.44 17.25
CA MET A 1 9.52 -5.21 18.40
C MET A 1 9.97 -4.04 19.28
N ALA A 2 11.27 -3.75 19.40
CA ALA A 2 11.73 -2.57 20.18
C ALA A 2 11.21 -1.23 19.63
N GLU A 3 11.05 -1.11 18.32
CA GLU A 3 10.60 0.14 17.68
C GLU A 3 9.14 0.46 18.01
N ILE A 4 8.25 -0.54 18.11
CA ILE A 4 6.83 -0.31 18.37
C ILE A 4 6.59 0.32 19.76
N GLU A 5 7.48 0.08 20.71
CA GLU A 5 7.42 0.66 22.05
C GLU A 5 7.53 2.21 22.05
N LYS A 6 8.11 2.79 21.00
CA LYS A 6 8.16 4.26 20.82
C LYS A 6 6.78 4.87 20.58
N LEU A 7 5.76 4.05 20.29
CA LEU A 7 4.37 4.48 20.14
C LEU A 7 3.58 4.45 21.45
N ARG A 8 4.20 4.09 22.58
CA ARG A 8 3.52 4.05 23.88
C ARG A 8 2.96 5.41 24.27
N GLY A 9 1.68 5.45 24.66
CA GLY A 9 0.94 6.66 24.99
C GLY A 9 0.59 7.53 23.78
N LYS A 10 0.73 6.99 22.55
CA LYS A 10 0.45 7.73 21.31
C LYS A 10 -0.92 7.44 20.74
N THR A 11 -1.51 8.48 20.12
CA THR A 11 -2.77 8.38 19.38
C THR A 11 -2.50 8.46 17.89
N LEU A 12 -2.92 7.42 17.14
CA LEU A 12 -2.67 7.29 15.71
C LEU A 12 -3.96 7.31 14.91
N LEU A 13 -3.97 8.04 13.80
CA LEU A 13 -4.99 7.91 12.76
C LEU A 13 -4.45 7.08 11.60
N VAL A 14 -5.15 6.01 11.24
CA VAL A 14 -4.85 5.19 10.06
C VAL A 14 -5.99 5.32 9.07
N THR A 15 -5.80 6.04 7.97
CA THR A 15 -6.81 6.12 6.91
C THR A 15 -6.65 4.98 5.92
N GLY A 16 -7.73 4.62 5.23
CA GLY A 16 -7.73 3.39 4.40
C GLY A 16 -7.60 2.12 5.24
N ALA A 17 -8.00 2.18 6.52
CA ALA A 17 -7.82 1.13 7.50
C ALA A 17 -8.46 -0.22 7.11
N THR A 18 -9.47 -0.24 6.25
CA THR A 18 -10.10 -1.49 5.77
C THR A 18 -9.49 -2.04 4.49
N GLY A 19 -8.43 -1.41 3.97
CA GLY A 19 -7.65 -1.89 2.82
C GLY A 19 -6.52 -2.84 3.23
N LEU A 20 -5.79 -3.38 2.24
CA LEU A 20 -4.71 -4.36 2.47
C LEU A 20 -3.66 -3.86 3.48
N ILE A 21 -3.04 -2.72 3.19
CA ILE A 21 -1.94 -2.17 4.01
C ILE A 21 -2.48 -1.59 5.32
N GLY A 22 -3.54 -0.76 5.24
CA GLY A 22 -4.10 -0.10 6.43
C GLY A 22 -4.58 -1.10 7.48
N SER A 23 -5.27 -2.17 7.06
CA SER A 23 -5.75 -3.17 8.01
C SER A 23 -4.63 -3.99 8.65
N ALA A 24 -3.59 -4.32 7.89
CA ALA A 24 -2.43 -5.00 8.44
C ALA A 24 -1.63 -4.10 9.41
N PHE A 25 -1.60 -2.78 9.16
CA PHE A 25 -0.96 -1.83 10.07
C PHE A 25 -1.73 -1.71 11.40
N VAL A 26 -3.06 -1.60 11.34
CA VAL A 26 -3.93 -1.64 12.55
C VAL A 26 -3.73 -2.94 13.33
N ASP A 27 -3.78 -4.10 12.65
CA ASP A 27 -3.52 -5.40 13.27
C ASP A 27 -2.14 -5.47 13.95
N MET A 28 -1.11 -4.92 13.32
CA MET A 28 0.25 -4.94 13.88
C MET A 28 0.32 -4.17 15.20
N LEU A 29 -0.36 -3.02 15.30
CA LEU A 29 -0.40 -2.21 16.51
C LEU A 29 -1.19 -2.88 17.62
N LEU A 30 -2.40 -3.37 17.34
CA LEU A 30 -3.32 -3.89 18.36
C LEU A 30 -2.97 -5.29 18.85
N ARG A 31 -2.27 -6.11 18.05
CA ARG A 31 -1.73 -7.42 18.49
C ARG A 31 -0.58 -7.30 19.47
N ALA A 32 0.02 -6.14 19.62
CA ALA A 32 0.95 -5.85 20.71
C ALA A 32 0.12 -5.53 21.96
N ASN A 33 -0.33 -6.57 22.68
CA ASN A 33 -1.29 -6.46 23.79
C ASN A 33 -0.82 -5.55 24.93
N ASP A 34 0.50 -5.48 25.17
CA ASP A 34 1.09 -4.67 26.24
C ASP A 34 1.42 -3.23 25.79
N LEU A 35 1.12 -2.91 24.53
CA LEU A 35 1.37 -1.58 23.99
C LEU A 35 0.20 -0.66 24.33
N ASP A 36 0.47 0.35 25.14
CA ASP A 36 -0.45 1.48 25.38
C ASP A 36 -0.43 2.40 24.15
N VAL A 37 -1.38 2.21 23.25
CA VAL A 37 -1.53 2.99 22.00
C VAL A 37 -3.01 3.11 21.67
N THR A 38 -3.44 4.29 21.23
CA THR A 38 -4.82 4.48 20.75
C THR A 38 -4.83 4.55 19.21
N VAL A 39 -5.65 3.73 18.58
CA VAL A 39 -5.71 3.61 17.11
C VAL A 39 -7.09 3.98 16.60
N TYR A 40 -7.16 5.06 15.84
CA TYR A 40 -8.33 5.46 15.07
C TYR A 40 -8.22 4.89 13.65
N ALA A 41 -9.00 3.86 13.37
CA ALA A 41 -9.09 3.23 12.06
C ALA A 41 -10.14 3.95 11.20
N ALA A 42 -9.70 4.76 10.22
CA ALA A 42 -10.61 5.57 9.43
C ALA A 42 -10.94 4.96 8.08
N GLY A 43 -12.22 5.05 7.71
CA GLY A 43 -12.73 4.55 6.44
C GLY A 43 -14.20 4.90 6.19
N ARG A 44 -14.66 4.74 4.95
CA ARG A 44 -16.01 5.14 4.54
C ARG A 44 -17.12 4.16 4.96
N ASN A 45 -16.77 2.90 5.14
CA ASN A 45 -17.75 1.82 5.33
C ASN A 45 -17.56 1.13 6.69
N GLU A 46 -18.43 1.45 7.62
CA GLU A 46 -18.41 0.95 9.00
C GLU A 46 -18.70 -0.57 9.07
N GLU A 47 -19.63 -1.07 8.26
CA GLU A 47 -19.94 -2.50 8.24
C GLU A 47 -18.74 -3.33 7.79
N ARG A 48 -17.99 -2.83 6.80
CA ARG A 48 -16.73 -3.45 6.37
C ARG A 48 -15.68 -3.41 7.48
N ALA A 49 -15.62 -2.32 8.25
CA ALA A 49 -14.70 -2.22 9.39
C ALA A 49 -15.08 -3.23 10.49
N ARG A 50 -16.35 -3.37 10.82
CA ARG A 50 -16.85 -4.38 11.79
C ARG A 50 -16.49 -5.81 11.36
N ARG A 51 -16.61 -6.13 10.06
CA ARG A 51 -16.22 -7.44 9.52
C ARG A 51 -14.70 -7.64 9.50
N ARG A 52 -13.95 -6.56 9.35
CA ARG A 52 -12.48 -6.61 9.25
C ARG A 52 -11.79 -6.68 10.61
N PHE A 53 -12.38 -6.10 11.64
CA PHE A 53 -11.81 -5.96 12.98
C PHE A 53 -12.73 -6.53 14.09
N PRO A 54 -13.30 -7.74 13.92
CA PRO A 54 -14.25 -8.28 14.91
C PRO A 54 -13.58 -8.55 16.26
N GLU A 55 -12.27 -8.86 16.26
CA GLU A 55 -11.46 -9.14 17.44
C GLU A 55 -11.19 -7.90 18.31
N TYR A 56 -11.31 -6.68 17.75
CA TYR A 56 -11.03 -5.43 18.46
C TYR A 56 -12.28 -4.64 18.84
N LYS A 57 -13.48 -5.20 18.68
CA LYS A 57 -14.75 -4.49 18.94
C LYS A 57 -14.88 -3.99 20.39
N ASP A 58 -14.25 -4.69 21.35
CA ASP A 58 -14.29 -4.42 22.78
C ASP A 58 -12.89 -3.97 23.31
N ASP A 59 -11.93 -3.71 22.42
CA ASP A 59 -10.59 -3.19 22.78
C ASP A 59 -10.65 -1.66 22.90
N GLU A 60 -10.45 -1.13 24.10
CA GLU A 60 -10.50 0.30 24.38
C GLU A 60 -9.46 1.14 23.58
N ARG A 61 -8.44 0.47 23.04
CA ARG A 61 -7.43 1.10 22.19
C ARG A 61 -7.89 1.31 20.76
N PHE A 62 -8.98 0.64 20.32
CA PHE A 62 -9.49 0.65 18.96
C PHE A 62 -10.72 1.52 18.80
N HIS A 63 -10.66 2.49 17.89
CA HIS A 63 -11.80 3.33 17.51
C HIS A 63 -11.98 3.29 16.00
N PHE A 64 -13.22 3.10 15.53
CA PHE A 64 -13.53 3.30 14.12
C PHE A 64 -14.03 4.70 13.87
N LEU A 65 -13.41 5.42 12.93
CA LEU A 65 -13.81 6.74 12.48
C LEU A 65 -14.38 6.67 11.07
N LYS A 66 -15.67 6.94 10.91
CA LYS A 66 -16.29 7.04 9.57
C LYS A 66 -15.82 8.33 8.91
N TYR A 67 -14.97 8.20 7.89
CA TYR A 67 -14.35 9.34 7.22
C TYR A 67 -14.11 9.08 5.73
N ASP A 68 -14.45 10.07 4.90
CA ASP A 68 -14.03 10.15 3.51
C ASP A 68 -12.91 11.18 3.38
N VAL A 69 -11.75 10.76 2.92
CA VAL A 69 -10.55 11.62 2.83
C VAL A 69 -10.70 12.77 1.83
N THR A 70 -11.70 12.73 0.95
CA THR A 70 -12.00 13.85 0.04
C THR A 70 -12.59 15.06 0.75
N GLU A 71 -13.12 14.86 1.95
CA GLU A 71 -13.71 15.90 2.79
C GLU A 71 -12.72 16.34 3.89
N PRO A 72 -12.85 17.57 4.44
CA PRO A 72 -12.13 17.95 5.65
C PRO A 72 -12.40 16.99 6.81
N LEU A 73 -11.37 16.69 7.59
CA LEU A 73 -11.55 15.90 8.79
C LEU A 73 -12.11 16.79 9.90
N ASP A 74 -13.28 16.40 10.42
CA ASP A 74 -13.99 17.09 11.50
C ASP A 74 -14.08 16.15 12.73
N CYS A 75 -13.13 16.29 13.65
CA CYS A 75 -13.16 15.63 14.95
C CYS A 75 -12.24 16.37 15.94
N ASP A 76 -12.50 16.21 17.25
CA ASP A 76 -11.77 16.91 18.32
C ASP A 76 -10.56 16.12 18.86
N VAL A 77 -10.09 15.09 18.12
CA VAL A 77 -8.99 14.22 18.56
C VAL A 77 -7.66 14.75 18.07
N CYS A 78 -6.71 15.01 18.95
CA CYS A 78 -5.32 15.29 18.57
C CYS A 78 -4.58 13.99 18.27
N PHE A 79 -4.20 13.78 16.99
CA PHE A 79 -3.40 12.62 16.58
C PHE A 79 -1.92 12.96 16.63
N ASP A 80 -1.12 12.17 17.39
CA ASP A 80 0.34 12.28 17.34
C ASP A 80 0.86 11.93 15.94
N TYR A 81 0.30 10.88 15.32
CA TYR A 81 0.70 10.39 14.01
C TYR A 81 -0.50 10.17 13.11
N ILE A 82 -0.37 10.57 11.85
CA ILE A 82 -1.35 10.22 10.80
C ILE A 82 -0.67 9.34 9.76
N ILE A 83 -1.19 8.12 9.57
CA ILE A 83 -0.76 7.18 8.55
C ILE A 83 -1.81 7.19 7.43
N HIS A 84 -1.50 7.86 6.33
CA HIS A 84 -2.42 8.02 5.21
C HIS A 84 -2.22 6.92 4.18
N ALA A 85 -2.98 5.82 4.31
CA ALA A 85 -2.99 4.69 3.37
C ALA A 85 -4.28 4.61 2.53
N ALA A 86 -5.17 5.59 2.62
CA ALA A 86 -6.37 5.63 1.80
C ALA A 86 -6.03 6.01 0.35
N SER A 87 -6.33 5.13 -0.58
CA SER A 87 -6.22 5.37 -2.02
C SER A 87 -7.00 4.30 -2.79
N ASN A 88 -7.62 4.68 -3.90
CA ASN A 88 -8.21 3.75 -4.84
C ASN A 88 -7.11 3.22 -5.79
N ALA A 89 -6.37 2.19 -5.35
CA ALA A 89 -5.23 1.63 -6.06
C ALA A 89 -5.61 0.44 -6.99
N SER A 90 -6.80 0.49 -7.60
CA SER A 90 -7.32 -0.57 -8.46
C SER A 90 -7.34 -0.14 -9.93
N PRO A 91 -6.83 -0.95 -10.87
CA PRO A 91 -6.87 -0.65 -12.31
C PRO A 91 -8.27 -0.31 -12.84
N ASN A 92 -9.33 -0.94 -12.31
CA ASN A 92 -10.70 -0.59 -12.66
C ASN A 92 -11.08 0.84 -12.31
N PHE A 93 -10.63 1.35 -11.16
CA PHE A 93 -10.87 2.74 -10.79
C PHE A 93 -10.11 3.70 -11.70
N PHE A 94 -8.88 3.36 -12.07
CA PHE A 94 -8.09 4.20 -12.98
C PHE A 94 -8.77 4.33 -14.37
N ALA A 95 -9.41 3.26 -14.84
CA ALA A 95 -10.10 3.25 -16.12
C ALA A 95 -11.46 3.97 -16.09
N ASN A 96 -12.22 3.82 -15.01
CA ASN A 96 -13.62 4.24 -14.97
C ASN A 96 -13.84 5.56 -14.19
N ASN A 97 -12.97 5.87 -13.23
CA ASN A 97 -13.12 7.02 -12.32
C ASN A 97 -11.78 7.78 -12.13
N PRO A 98 -11.09 8.18 -13.24
CA PRO A 98 -9.76 8.80 -13.13
C PRO A 98 -9.77 10.14 -12.39
N VAL A 99 -10.84 10.93 -12.50
CA VAL A 99 -10.98 12.21 -11.79
C VAL A 99 -11.05 12.00 -10.28
N GLU A 100 -11.90 11.08 -9.84
CA GLU A 100 -12.07 10.74 -8.42
C GLU A 100 -10.77 10.17 -7.82
N VAL A 101 -10.02 9.39 -8.60
CA VAL A 101 -8.70 8.90 -8.19
C VAL A 101 -7.73 10.04 -7.92
N MET A 102 -7.67 11.02 -8.83
CA MET A 102 -6.80 12.19 -8.66
C MET A 102 -7.21 13.03 -7.45
N LEU A 103 -8.47 13.38 -7.35
CA LEU A 103 -8.97 14.23 -6.28
C LEU A 103 -8.83 13.57 -4.90
N ALA A 104 -9.13 12.28 -4.79
CA ALA A 104 -8.97 11.54 -3.53
C ALA A 104 -7.51 11.52 -3.06
N ASN A 105 -6.53 11.33 -3.97
CA ASN A 105 -5.12 11.34 -3.61
C ASN A 105 -4.61 12.74 -3.22
N ILE A 106 -5.03 13.79 -3.93
CA ILE A 106 -4.55 15.16 -3.69
C ILE A 106 -5.28 15.78 -2.51
N ASN A 107 -6.61 15.80 -2.52
CA ASN A 107 -7.41 16.40 -1.46
C ASN A 107 -7.26 15.62 -0.14
N GLY A 108 -7.15 14.28 -0.21
CA GLY A 108 -6.94 13.46 0.96
C GLY A 108 -5.66 13.84 1.72
N VAL A 109 -4.55 14.01 1.02
CA VAL A 109 -3.30 14.48 1.63
C VAL A 109 -3.47 15.90 2.18
N LYS A 110 -4.04 16.83 1.37
CA LYS A 110 -4.26 18.22 1.80
C LYS A 110 -5.11 18.30 3.07
N ASN A 111 -6.27 17.65 3.09
CA ASN A 111 -7.21 17.72 4.22
C ASN A 111 -6.58 17.19 5.52
N LEU A 112 -5.81 16.09 5.43
CA LEU A 112 -5.15 15.52 6.60
C LEU A 112 -3.94 16.35 7.07
N LEU A 113 -3.20 16.98 6.15
CA LEU A 113 -2.12 17.90 6.51
C LEU A 113 -2.66 19.18 7.14
N ASP A 114 -3.76 19.75 6.61
CA ASP A 114 -4.43 20.90 7.22
C ASP A 114 -4.91 20.58 8.64
N TYR A 115 -5.53 19.40 8.81
CA TYR A 115 -5.95 18.92 10.12
C TYR A 115 -4.76 18.76 11.08
N GLY A 116 -3.71 18.05 10.63
CA GLY A 116 -2.51 17.82 11.44
C GLY A 116 -1.82 19.11 11.87
N ARG A 117 -1.80 20.12 10.98
CA ARG A 117 -1.28 21.46 11.29
C ARG A 117 -2.10 22.18 12.36
N ALA A 118 -3.43 22.04 12.32
CA ALA A 118 -4.32 22.70 13.28
C ALA A 118 -4.31 22.02 14.67
N HIS A 119 -3.84 20.77 14.76
CA HIS A 119 -3.87 19.95 15.98
C HIS A 119 -2.47 19.48 16.43
N ASP A 120 -1.41 20.19 16.06
CA ASP A 120 -0.02 19.94 16.49
C ASP A 120 0.46 18.49 16.29
N MET A 121 0.08 17.86 15.16
CA MET A 121 0.52 16.52 14.80
C MET A 121 2.04 16.42 14.74
N GLN A 122 2.61 15.37 15.34
CA GLN A 122 4.06 15.17 15.40
C GLN A 122 4.63 14.77 14.04
N ARG A 123 3.97 13.83 13.33
CA ARG A 123 4.45 13.36 12.00
C ARG A 123 3.32 12.80 11.14
N PHE A 124 3.44 13.04 9.85
CA PHE A 124 2.60 12.50 8.79
C PHE A 124 3.36 11.45 7.98
N LEU A 125 2.84 10.22 7.91
CA LEU A 125 3.34 9.17 7.02
C LEU A 125 2.41 9.03 5.81
N TYR A 126 2.90 9.39 4.64
CA TYR A 126 2.18 9.19 3.39
C TYR A 126 2.53 7.87 2.74
N VAL A 127 1.54 6.99 2.55
CA VAL A 127 1.68 5.76 1.76
C VAL A 127 1.44 6.10 0.29
N SER A 128 2.54 6.35 -0.40
CA SER A 128 2.61 6.60 -1.83
C SER A 128 2.57 5.27 -2.62
N SER A 129 3.29 5.17 -3.69
CA SER A 129 3.36 3.98 -4.55
C SER A 129 4.62 3.98 -5.40
N GLY A 130 5.11 2.79 -5.75
CA GLY A 130 6.15 2.67 -6.78
C GLY A 130 5.73 3.15 -8.18
N GLU A 131 4.44 3.37 -8.44
CA GLU A 131 4.00 3.95 -9.71
C GLU A 131 4.46 5.41 -9.92
N VAL A 132 4.91 6.11 -8.87
CA VAL A 132 5.52 7.45 -9.01
C VAL A 132 6.76 7.45 -9.91
N TYR A 133 7.42 6.31 -10.06
CA TYR A 133 8.59 6.18 -10.93
C TYR A 133 8.23 6.27 -12.41
N GLY A 134 7.00 5.95 -12.80
CA GLY A 134 6.59 5.93 -14.21
C GLY A 134 7.29 4.82 -15.01
N GLU A 135 7.60 5.11 -16.27
CA GLU A 135 8.29 4.17 -17.16
C GLU A 135 9.76 4.02 -16.77
N GLY A 136 10.21 2.76 -16.66
CA GLY A 136 11.59 2.44 -16.34
C GLY A 136 12.45 2.26 -17.59
N ASP A 137 13.71 2.58 -17.45
CA ASP A 137 14.76 2.35 -18.47
C ASP A 137 15.53 1.04 -18.25
N GLY A 138 15.00 0.14 -17.42
CA GLY A 138 15.59 -1.15 -17.06
C GLY A 138 16.49 -1.13 -15.82
N ARG A 139 16.84 0.06 -15.30
CA ARG A 139 17.58 0.21 -14.03
C ARG A 139 16.69 -0.17 -12.83
N VAL A 140 17.33 -0.47 -11.72
CA VAL A 140 16.66 -0.59 -10.42
C VAL A 140 16.23 0.80 -9.95
N PHE A 141 14.99 0.94 -9.48
CA PHE A 141 14.48 2.20 -8.97
C PHE A 141 15.06 2.52 -7.60
N THR A 142 15.81 3.60 -7.54
CA THR A 142 16.19 4.31 -6.31
C THR A 142 15.25 5.48 -6.09
N GLU A 143 15.24 6.07 -4.89
CA GLU A 143 14.28 7.11 -4.54
C GLU A 143 14.46 8.42 -5.33
N ASP A 144 15.61 8.60 -5.96
CA ASP A 144 15.96 9.72 -6.85
C ASP A 144 15.68 9.45 -8.34
N TYR A 145 15.09 8.29 -8.68
CA TYR A 145 14.70 7.97 -10.05
C TYR A 145 13.39 8.67 -10.44
N TYR A 146 13.37 9.28 -11.62
CA TYR A 146 12.20 9.97 -12.18
C TYR A 146 12.03 9.56 -13.65
N GLY A 147 11.11 8.63 -13.91
CA GLY A 147 10.78 8.18 -15.26
C GLY A 147 9.61 8.95 -15.88
N TYR A 148 9.35 8.63 -17.12
CA TYR A 148 8.28 9.26 -17.91
C TYR A 148 6.91 8.82 -17.42
N VAL A 149 5.97 9.77 -17.38
CA VAL A 149 4.53 9.55 -17.21
C VAL A 149 3.82 10.34 -18.29
N ASP A 150 3.09 9.67 -19.17
CA ASP A 150 2.27 10.32 -20.18
C ASP A 150 1.09 11.06 -19.55
N ILE A 151 1.22 12.36 -19.35
CA ILE A 151 0.21 13.21 -18.71
C ILE A 151 -1.07 13.37 -19.52
N ASN A 152 -1.07 13.00 -20.81
CA ASN A 152 -2.26 13.04 -21.67
C ASN A 152 -3.09 11.76 -21.58
N SER A 153 -2.55 10.71 -20.98
CA SER A 153 -3.27 9.46 -20.77
C SER A 153 -4.12 9.51 -19.49
N PRO A 154 -5.44 9.23 -19.53
CA PRO A 154 -6.25 9.09 -18.32
C PRO A 154 -5.72 8.05 -17.32
N ARG A 155 -5.01 7.03 -17.79
CA ARG A 155 -4.35 6.02 -16.93
C ARG A 155 -3.32 6.65 -15.98
N SER A 156 -2.75 7.78 -16.35
CA SER A 156 -1.77 8.51 -15.55
C SER A 156 -2.38 9.25 -14.34
N CYS A 157 -3.70 9.19 -14.16
CA CYS A 157 -4.38 9.77 -13.00
C CYS A 157 -3.76 9.31 -11.67
N TYR A 158 -3.38 8.04 -11.56
CA TYR A 158 -2.82 7.49 -10.35
C TYR A 158 -1.34 7.89 -10.12
N PRO A 159 -0.39 7.62 -11.02
CA PRO A 159 0.99 8.06 -10.79
C PRO A 159 1.13 9.57 -10.69
N SER A 160 0.39 10.36 -11.49
CA SER A 160 0.45 11.83 -11.43
C SER A 160 -0.09 12.39 -10.12
N SER A 161 -1.22 11.88 -9.63
CA SER A 161 -1.77 12.32 -8.33
C SER A 161 -0.91 11.87 -7.15
N LYS A 162 -0.27 10.69 -7.21
CA LYS A 162 0.69 10.26 -6.20
C LYS A 162 1.92 11.18 -6.17
N ARG A 163 2.47 11.58 -7.33
CA ARG A 163 3.53 12.59 -7.42
C ARG A 163 3.10 13.94 -6.84
N ALA A 164 1.91 14.42 -7.20
CA ALA A 164 1.37 15.68 -6.67
C ALA A 164 1.21 15.63 -5.15
N ALA A 165 0.73 14.53 -4.61
CA ALA A 165 0.58 14.33 -3.18
C ALA A 165 1.94 14.29 -2.43
N GLU A 166 2.97 13.65 -2.99
CA GLU A 166 4.33 13.72 -2.44
C GLU A 166 4.87 15.16 -2.47
N THR A 167 4.59 15.90 -3.55
CA THR A 167 4.96 17.32 -3.66
C THR A 167 4.23 18.17 -2.61
N LEU A 168 2.95 17.88 -2.31
CA LEU A 168 2.24 18.54 -1.20
C LEU A 168 2.91 18.27 0.15
N CYS A 169 3.31 17.04 0.46
CA CYS A 169 4.04 16.72 1.68
C CYS A 169 5.33 17.56 1.79
N ALA A 170 6.10 17.67 0.70
CA ALA A 170 7.31 18.49 0.66
C ALA A 170 7.00 19.99 0.83
N ALA A 171 5.91 20.49 0.19
CA ALA A 171 5.49 21.88 0.28
C ALA A 171 5.05 22.24 1.72
N TYR A 172 4.24 21.41 2.37
CA TYR A 172 3.83 21.60 3.76
C TYR A 172 5.02 21.56 4.73
N GLY A 173 5.98 20.66 4.49
CA GLY A 173 7.24 20.65 5.24
C GLY A 173 8.00 21.95 5.09
N LYS A 174 8.10 22.49 3.87
CA LYS A 174 8.82 23.72 3.57
C LYS A 174 8.11 24.97 4.11
N GLU A 175 6.80 25.06 3.94
CA GLU A 175 6.01 26.26 4.23
C GLU A 175 5.61 26.35 5.71
N TYR A 176 5.27 25.22 6.31
CA TYR A 176 4.71 25.16 7.68
C TYR A 176 5.58 24.40 8.68
N GLY A 177 6.73 23.86 8.26
CA GLY A 177 7.62 23.11 9.15
C GLY A 177 7.09 21.73 9.55
N MET A 178 6.11 21.19 8.83
CA MET A 178 5.51 19.90 9.16
C MET A 178 6.48 18.74 8.89
N ASP A 179 6.50 17.79 9.80
CA ASP A 179 7.28 16.57 9.64
C ASP A 179 6.51 15.53 8.81
N CYS A 180 6.92 15.35 7.57
CA CYS A 180 6.32 14.41 6.61
C CYS A 180 7.34 13.40 6.14
N VAL A 181 6.98 12.11 6.17
CA VAL A 181 7.76 11.01 5.59
C VAL A 181 6.93 10.25 4.56
N ILE A 182 7.58 9.72 3.54
CA ILE A 182 6.91 9.11 2.40
C ILE A 182 7.36 7.66 2.25
N ALA A 183 6.41 6.75 2.12
CA ALA A 183 6.65 5.35 1.80
C ALA A 183 6.23 5.06 0.36
N ARG A 184 7.07 4.39 -0.41
CA ARG A 184 6.80 3.94 -1.79
C ARG A 184 6.77 2.40 -1.86
N PRO A 185 5.66 1.76 -1.47
CA PRO A 185 5.54 0.31 -1.57
C PRO A 185 5.61 -0.17 -3.02
N SER A 186 6.31 -1.29 -3.22
CA SER A 186 6.24 -2.10 -4.42
C SER A 186 4.91 -2.89 -4.46
N HIS A 187 4.80 -3.90 -5.33
CA HIS A 187 3.61 -4.75 -5.40
C HIS A 187 3.44 -5.51 -4.09
N THR A 188 2.53 -5.02 -3.24
CA THR A 188 2.26 -5.61 -1.93
C THR A 188 1.15 -6.64 -2.03
N TYR A 189 1.35 -7.83 -1.45
CA TYR A 189 0.39 -8.92 -1.39
C TYR A 189 0.17 -9.38 0.06
N GLY A 190 -0.98 -10.00 0.30
CA GLY A 190 -1.34 -10.50 1.63
C GLY A 190 -2.81 -10.88 1.71
N PRO A 191 -3.29 -11.41 2.86
CA PRO A 191 -4.63 -11.99 3.00
C PRO A 191 -5.77 -10.98 3.04
N TYR A 192 -5.48 -9.69 3.18
CA TYR A 192 -6.49 -8.65 3.42
C TYR A 192 -6.98 -7.94 2.16
N PHE A 193 -6.78 -8.55 0.98
CA PHE A 193 -7.35 -8.00 -0.26
C PHE A 193 -8.88 -8.14 -0.27
N THR A 194 -9.54 -7.20 -0.93
CA THR A 194 -11.00 -7.14 -0.99
C THR A 194 -11.54 -7.94 -2.17
N GLU A 195 -12.82 -8.28 -2.17
CA GLU A 195 -13.47 -8.94 -3.30
C GLU A 195 -13.34 -8.14 -4.60
N SER A 196 -13.35 -6.81 -4.49
CA SER A 196 -13.18 -5.90 -5.63
C SER A 196 -11.72 -5.69 -6.05
N ASP A 197 -10.75 -6.28 -5.33
CA ASP A 197 -9.33 -6.17 -5.70
C ASP A 197 -9.05 -6.99 -6.96
N ASN A 198 -8.77 -6.31 -8.06
CA ASN A 198 -8.51 -6.94 -9.37
C ASN A 198 -7.02 -7.01 -9.72
N ARG A 199 -6.13 -6.81 -8.74
CA ARG A 199 -4.70 -7.05 -8.95
C ARG A 199 -4.42 -8.52 -9.21
N VAL A 200 -3.40 -8.78 -10.01
CA VAL A 200 -3.15 -10.14 -10.55
C VAL A 200 -3.02 -11.21 -9.47
N TYR A 201 -2.31 -10.94 -8.36
CA TYR A 201 -2.15 -11.91 -7.28
C TYR A 201 -3.48 -12.27 -6.61
N ALA A 202 -4.36 -11.29 -6.42
CA ALA A 202 -5.67 -11.49 -5.81
C ALA A 202 -6.59 -12.31 -6.73
N GLN A 203 -6.50 -12.07 -8.04
CA GLN A 203 -7.22 -12.87 -9.03
C GLN A 203 -6.74 -14.32 -9.03
N PHE A 204 -5.43 -14.55 -9.06
CA PHE A 204 -4.85 -15.90 -9.07
C PHE A 204 -5.21 -16.68 -7.78
N ILE A 205 -5.18 -16.01 -6.61
CA ILE A 205 -5.61 -16.64 -5.36
C ILE A 205 -7.10 -17.00 -5.42
N ARG A 206 -7.98 -16.08 -5.89
CA ARG A 206 -9.41 -16.42 -6.02
C ARG A 206 -9.67 -17.60 -6.97
N ASN A 207 -8.95 -17.70 -8.09
CA ASN A 207 -9.08 -18.85 -8.98
C ASN A 207 -8.81 -20.16 -8.24
N ILE A 208 -7.66 -20.26 -7.56
CA ILE A 208 -7.31 -21.52 -6.86
C ILE A 208 -8.27 -21.83 -5.69
N LEU A 209 -8.76 -20.82 -4.97
CA LEU A 209 -9.75 -21.01 -3.91
C LEU A 209 -11.11 -21.52 -4.43
N ARG A 210 -11.46 -21.18 -5.68
CA ARG A 210 -12.65 -21.69 -6.37
C ARG A 210 -12.42 -23.04 -7.03
N GLY A 211 -11.22 -23.58 -6.98
CA GLY A 211 -10.87 -24.82 -7.65
C GLY A 211 -10.63 -24.65 -9.16
N GLU A 212 -10.41 -23.42 -9.63
CA GLU A 212 -10.21 -23.06 -11.04
C GLU A 212 -8.72 -22.99 -11.39
N ASP A 213 -8.37 -23.29 -12.65
CA ASP A 213 -7.04 -23.05 -13.19
C ASP A 213 -6.78 -21.55 -13.40
N ILE A 214 -5.51 -21.15 -13.41
CA ILE A 214 -5.13 -19.76 -13.62
C ILE A 214 -5.00 -19.50 -15.12
N VAL A 215 -5.87 -18.63 -15.66
CA VAL A 215 -5.82 -18.23 -17.07
C VAL A 215 -5.02 -16.94 -17.22
N MET A 216 -3.89 -17.02 -17.93
CA MET A 216 -3.06 -15.86 -18.25
C MET A 216 -3.37 -15.34 -19.66
N LYS A 217 -3.76 -14.07 -19.74
CA LYS A 217 -4.03 -13.37 -21.01
C LYS A 217 -2.81 -12.62 -21.58
N SER A 218 -1.61 -12.85 -21.04
CA SER A 218 -0.35 -12.31 -21.53
C SER A 218 0.78 -13.28 -21.24
N THR A 219 1.96 -13.05 -21.83
CA THR A 219 3.16 -13.88 -21.58
C THR A 219 3.62 -13.84 -20.12
N GLY A 220 3.15 -12.86 -19.35
CA GLY A 220 3.54 -12.68 -17.95
C GLY A 220 5.02 -12.31 -17.74
N SER A 221 5.68 -11.78 -18.77
CA SER A 221 7.12 -11.45 -18.75
C SER A 221 7.47 -10.22 -17.89
N GLN A 222 6.46 -9.47 -17.45
CA GLN A 222 6.71 -8.30 -16.59
C GLN A 222 7.34 -8.75 -15.27
N PHE A 223 8.55 -8.26 -15.01
CA PHE A 223 9.35 -8.58 -13.84
C PHE A 223 9.23 -7.48 -12.77
N ARG A 224 8.90 -7.86 -11.53
CA ARG A 224 8.49 -6.92 -10.49
C ARG A 224 9.05 -7.29 -9.14
N SER A 225 9.31 -6.26 -8.30
CA SER A 225 9.48 -6.44 -6.87
C SER A 225 8.14 -6.66 -6.20
N TRP A 226 8.11 -7.63 -5.29
CA TRP A 226 6.96 -7.93 -4.43
C TRP A 226 7.32 -7.69 -2.97
N CYS A 227 6.30 -7.46 -2.14
CA CYS A 227 6.47 -7.34 -0.70
C CYS A 227 5.29 -7.99 0.01
N TYR A 228 5.56 -8.85 0.98
CA TYR A 228 4.51 -9.37 1.84
C TYR A 228 3.98 -8.28 2.76
N VAL A 229 2.68 -8.26 3.03
CA VAL A 229 2.04 -7.16 3.76
C VAL A 229 2.59 -6.97 5.17
N ASP A 230 2.93 -8.05 5.89
CA ASP A 230 3.52 -7.93 7.24
C ASP A 230 4.92 -7.27 7.19
N ASP A 231 5.71 -7.50 6.12
CA ASP A 231 6.97 -6.82 5.90
C ASP A 231 6.76 -5.35 5.51
N CYS A 232 5.76 -5.10 4.65
CA CYS A 232 5.38 -3.75 4.26
C CYS A 232 5.00 -2.89 5.48
N VAL A 233 4.13 -3.40 6.37
CA VAL A 233 3.70 -2.60 7.54
C VAL A 233 4.82 -2.46 8.59
N SER A 234 5.72 -3.44 8.71
CA SER A 234 6.92 -3.28 9.53
C SER A 234 7.83 -2.19 8.98
N ALA A 235 7.98 -2.09 7.64
CA ALA A 235 8.72 -1.02 6.98
C ALA A 235 8.06 0.34 7.21
N LEU A 236 6.73 0.43 7.12
CA LEU A 236 6.00 1.66 7.44
C LEU A 236 6.27 2.14 8.87
N LEU A 237 6.34 1.21 9.83
CA LEU A 237 6.68 1.54 11.22
C LEU A 237 8.09 2.13 11.33
N TYR A 238 9.09 1.53 10.67
CA TYR A 238 10.46 2.08 10.65
C TYR A 238 10.52 3.46 9.99
N ILE A 239 9.83 3.65 8.85
CA ILE A 239 9.75 4.94 8.18
C ILE A 239 9.07 5.98 9.08
N LEU A 240 7.99 5.61 9.75
CA LEU A 240 7.28 6.50 10.69
C LEU A 240 8.19 6.97 11.83
N LEU A 241 8.99 6.08 12.38
CA LEU A 241 9.76 6.34 13.60
C LEU A 241 11.17 6.87 13.32
N GLU A 242 11.84 6.36 12.29
CA GLU A 242 13.25 6.60 12.00
C GLU A 242 13.47 7.38 10.70
N GLY A 243 12.43 7.52 9.86
CA GLY A 243 12.53 8.23 8.59
C GLY A 243 12.90 9.69 8.80
N LYS A 244 13.76 10.21 7.91
CA LYS A 244 14.11 11.62 7.91
C LYS A 244 12.99 12.44 7.27
N SER A 245 12.59 13.54 7.90
CA SER A 245 11.56 14.45 7.40
C SER A 245 11.84 14.90 5.95
N GLY A 246 10.81 14.89 5.12
CA GLY A 246 10.87 15.23 3.70
C GLY A 246 11.39 14.12 2.79
N GLU A 247 11.80 12.96 3.33
CA GLU A 247 12.41 11.88 2.56
C GLU A 247 11.38 10.79 2.19
N ALA A 248 11.60 10.19 1.02
CA ALA A 248 10.87 9.01 0.56
C ALA A 248 11.71 7.74 0.73
N TYR A 249 11.05 6.60 0.93
CA TYR A 249 11.67 5.29 1.14
C TYR A 249 10.94 4.21 0.34
N ASN A 250 11.68 3.44 -0.45
CA ASN A 250 11.18 2.28 -1.15
C ASN A 250 10.92 1.12 -0.19
N ILE A 251 9.79 0.43 -0.39
CA ILE A 251 9.46 -0.79 0.34
C ILE A 251 9.33 -1.94 -0.65
N ALA A 252 10.21 -2.92 -0.55
CA ALA A 252 10.19 -4.14 -1.36
C ALA A 252 10.91 -5.28 -0.60
N ASP A 253 10.68 -6.51 -1.03
CA ASP A 253 11.48 -7.66 -0.65
C ASP A 253 12.43 -7.98 -1.82
N ASN A 254 13.73 -7.69 -1.66
CA ASN A 254 14.74 -7.92 -2.70
C ASN A 254 14.90 -9.40 -3.07
N THR A 255 14.42 -10.32 -2.24
CA THR A 255 14.43 -11.77 -2.51
C THR A 255 13.17 -12.24 -3.26
N SER A 256 12.17 -11.35 -3.42
CA SER A 256 10.88 -11.62 -4.03
C SER A 256 10.70 -10.87 -5.38
N ASN A 257 11.77 -10.79 -6.18
CA ASN A 257 11.74 -10.22 -7.52
C ASN A 257 11.43 -11.32 -8.53
N ILE A 258 10.20 -11.38 -9.02
CA ILE A 258 9.75 -12.42 -9.96
C ILE A 258 8.82 -11.83 -11.03
N SER A 259 8.68 -12.55 -12.12
CA SER A 259 7.73 -12.23 -13.18
C SER A 259 6.29 -12.58 -12.78
N ILE A 260 5.33 -12.01 -13.50
CA ILE A 260 3.90 -12.37 -13.33
C ILE A 260 3.67 -13.86 -13.64
N ARG A 261 4.43 -14.41 -14.58
CA ARG A 261 4.36 -15.83 -14.93
C ARG A 261 4.83 -16.72 -13.78
N GLU A 262 5.99 -16.44 -13.21
CA GLU A 262 6.52 -17.17 -12.04
C GLU A 262 5.57 -17.06 -10.84
N LEU A 263 4.93 -15.91 -10.65
CA LEU A 263 3.89 -15.74 -9.62
C LEU A 263 2.68 -16.65 -9.89
N ALA A 264 2.19 -16.71 -11.14
CA ALA A 264 1.07 -17.57 -11.51
C ALA A 264 1.41 -19.05 -11.29
N GLU A 265 2.59 -19.48 -11.73
CA GLU A 265 3.07 -20.86 -11.57
C GLU A 265 3.20 -21.24 -10.09
N MET A 266 3.75 -20.34 -9.26
CA MET A 266 3.86 -20.54 -7.81
C MET A 266 2.48 -20.70 -7.15
N ILE A 267 1.53 -19.82 -7.44
CA ILE A 267 0.17 -19.87 -6.86
C ILE A 267 -0.57 -21.12 -7.36
N ALA A 268 -0.46 -21.45 -8.63
CA ALA A 268 -1.06 -22.65 -9.20
C ALA A 268 -0.52 -23.93 -8.53
N GLU A 269 0.80 -24.02 -8.33
CA GLU A 269 1.44 -25.14 -7.60
C GLU A 269 0.89 -25.26 -6.17
N ILE A 270 0.78 -24.15 -5.44
CA ILE A 270 0.23 -24.15 -4.07
C ILE A 270 -1.21 -24.66 -4.06
N GLY A 271 -2.03 -24.25 -5.02
CA GLY A 271 -3.44 -24.64 -5.14
C GLY A 271 -3.68 -25.98 -5.84
N ASN A 272 -2.63 -26.68 -6.27
CA ASN A 272 -2.71 -27.88 -7.11
C ASN A 272 -3.58 -27.63 -8.37
N ARG A 273 -3.28 -26.55 -9.10
CA ARG A 273 -3.92 -26.10 -10.33
C ARG A 273 -2.89 -25.91 -11.44
N LYS A 274 -3.36 -25.60 -12.65
CA LYS A 274 -2.51 -25.34 -13.81
C LYS A 274 -2.55 -23.87 -14.22
N VAL A 275 -1.50 -23.44 -14.92
CA VAL A 275 -1.51 -22.17 -15.64
C VAL A 275 -1.84 -22.45 -17.10
N ILE A 276 -2.90 -21.82 -17.60
CA ILE A 276 -3.36 -21.93 -18.99
C ILE A 276 -3.04 -20.61 -19.68
N MET A 277 -2.26 -20.69 -20.77
CA MET A 277 -1.93 -19.52 -21.59
C MET A 277 -3.01 -19.31 -22.64
N GLN A 278 -3.72 -18.19 -22.53
CA GLN A 278 -4.76 -17.76 -23.48
C GLN A 278 -4.36 -16.38 -24.01
N LEU A 279 -3.42 -16.38 -24.97
CA LEU A 279 -2.89 -15.12 -25.48
C LEU A 279 -3.99 -14.32 -26.18
N PRO A 280 -4.11 -13.01 -25.84
CA PRO A 280 -5.12 -12.14 -26.40
C PRO A 280 -4.84 -11.86 -27.89
N ASP A 281 -5.88 -11.47 -28.61
CA ASP A 281 -5.73 -10.87 -29.92
C ASP A 281 -5.10 -9.46 -29.83
N ASP A 282 -4.81 -8.85 -30.99
CA ASP A 282 -4.09 -7.56 -31.04
C ASP A 282 -4.94 -6.38 -30.50
N ALA A 283 -6.26 -6.50 -30.49
CA ALA A 283 -7.16 -5.48 -29.94
C ALA A 283 -7.15 -5.47 -28.40
N GLU A 284 -7.05 -6.64 -27.75
CA GLU A 284 -6.96 -6.75 -26.30
C GLU A 284 -5.60 -6.30 -25.75
N LYS A 285 -4.51 -6.38 -26.54
CA LYS A 285 -3.15 -5.97 -26.13
C LYS A 285 -3.02 -4.46 -25.86
N ALA A 286 -3.83 -3.62 -26.49
CA ALA A 286 -3.75 -2.16 -26.38
C ALA A 286 -3.99 -1.61 -24.96
N GLY A 287 -4.59 -2.41 -24.06
CA GLY A 287 -4.87 -2.02 -22.67
C GLY A 287 -3.80 -2.42 -21.65
N TYR A 288 -2.72 -3.11 -22.05
CA TYR A 288 -1.75 -3.64 -21.11
C TYR A 288 -0.66 -2.63 -20.71
N ASN A 289 -0.21 -2.71 -19.44
CA ASN A 289 0.87 -1.88 -18.94
C ASN A 289 2.19 -2.21 -19.64
N VAL A 290 2.82 -1.20 -20.22
CA VAL A 290 4.07 -1.31 -21.02
C VAL A 290 5.31 -1.54 -20.13
N VAL A 291 5.24 -1.30 -18.82
CA VAL A 291 6.39 -1.44 -17.91
C VAL A 291 6.83 -2.89 -17.82
N THR A 292 7.97 -3.21 -18.42
CA THR A 292 8.53 -4.58 -18.50
C THR A 292 9.27 -4.97 -17.23
N LYS A 293 9.92 -4.01 -16.54
CA LYS A 293 10.71 -4.25 -15.32
C LYS A 293 10.45 -3.14 -14.30
N SER A 294 10.12 -3.54 -13.06
CA SER A 294 9.89 -2.63 -11.94
C SER A 294 10.51 -3.24 -10.68
N VAL A 295 11.80 -3.01 -10.49
CA VAL A 295 12.61 -3.52 -9.38
C VAL A 295 13.10 -2.33 -8.54
N PHE A 296 12.98 -2.46 -7.22
CA PHE A 296 13.24 -1.38 -6.27
C PHE A 296 14.50 -1.65 -5.44
N SER A 297 15.30 -0.63 -5.22
CA SER A 297 16.33 -0.65 -4.19
C SER A 297 15.72 -0.32 -2.84
N THR A 298 16.04 -1.09 -1.82
CA THR A 298 15.65 -0.83 -0.42
C THR A 298 16.81 -0.33 0.43
N ALA A 299 17.95 -0.04 -0.17
CA ALA A 299 19.18 0.33 0.53
C ALA A 299 18.97 1.51 1.51
N LYS A 300 18.17 2.50 1.13
CA LYS A 300 17.86 3.66 1.97
C LYS A 300 17.01 3.28 3.21
N LEU A 301 16.03 2.43 3.05
CA LEU A 301 15.22 1.90 4.14
C LEU A 301 16.03 0.97 5.04
N GLU A 302 16.89 0.14 4.45
CA GLU A 302 17.79 -0.74 5.19
C GLU A 302 18.82 0.01 6.02
N ALA A 303 19.20 1.21 5.60
CA ALA A 303 20.07 2.11 6.38
C ALA A 303 19.39 2.63 7.66
N LEU A 304 18.04 2.64 7.73
CA LEU A 304 17.30 2.92 8.96
C LEU A 304 17.27 1.71 9.94
N GLY A 305 17.82 0.57 9.54
CA GLY A 305 17.83 -0.67 10.34
C GLY A 305 16.74 -1.69 9.99
N TRP A 306 15.82 -1.36 9.07
CA TRP A 306 14.79 -2.31 8.65
C TRP A 306 15.37 -3.46 7.84
N ARG A 307 14.79 -4.65 8.02
CA ARG A 307 15.08 -5.86 7.24
C ARG A 307 13.79 -6.63 7.01
N VAL A 308 13.70 -7.29 5.85
CA VAL A 308 12.64 -8.26 5.55
C VAL A 308 12.67 -9.38 6.59
N LYS A 309 11.51 -9.80 7.06
CA LYS A 309 11.39 -10.94 7.97
C LYS A 309 11.75 -12.25 7.25
N GLU A 310 12.21 -13.22 8.00
CA GLU A 310 12.55 -14.55 7.48
C GLU A 310 11.36 -15.22 6.76
N GLY A 311 11.70 -16.05 5.78
CA GLY A 311 10.76 -16.80 4.95
C GLY A 311 10.76 -16.33 3.50
N ASP A 312 10.74 -17.29 2.59
CA ASP A 312 10.67 -17.03 1.15
C ASP A 312 9.26 -16.62 0.70
N MET A 313 9.16 -16.12 -0.50
CA MET A 313 7.89 -15.66 -1.07
C MET A 313 6.84 -16.78 -1.13
N LYS A 314 7.25 -18.02 -1.43
CA LYS A 314 6.33 -19.16 -1.52
C LYS A 314 5.70 -19.49 -0.17
N SER A 315 6.47 -19.47 0.91
CA SER A 315 5.99 -19.66 2.28
C SER A 315 5.01 -18.55 2.70
N LYS A 316 5.36 -17.29 2.42
CA LYS A 316 4.50 -16.12 2.66
C LYS A 316 3.21 -16.17 1.83
N MET A 317 3.29 -16.67 0.58
CA MET A 317 2.12 -16.87 -0.28
C MET A 317 1.20 -17.97 0.24
N LYS A 318 1.74 -19.12 0.70
CA LYS A 318 0.96 -20.17 1.37
C LYS A 318 0.21 -19.61 2.60
N LYS A 319 0.89 -18.82 3.43
CA LYS A 319 0.28 -18.15 4.58
C LYS A 319 -0.85 -17.18 4.16
N THR A 320 -0.66 -16.47 3.05
CA THR A 320 -1.70 -15.61 2.47
C THR A 320 -2.94 -16.43 2.08
N ILE A 321 -2.75 -17.50 1.31
CA ILE A 321 -3.84 -18.34 0.81
C ILE A 321 -4.59 -19.00 1.98
N SER A 322 -3.89 -19.56 2.96
CA SER A 322 -4.51 -20.21 4.14
C SER A 322 -5.35 -19.27 4.99
N ARG A 323 -5.10 -17.96 4.95
CA ARG A 323 -5.93 -16.96 5.66
C ARG A 323 -7.11 -16.44 4.83
N CYS A 324 -7.17 -16.77 3.54
CA CYS A 324 -8.27 -16.42 2.65
C CYS A 324 -9.27 -17.59 2.48
N SER A 325 -8.91 -18.80 2.94
CA SER A 325 -9.73 -20.03 2.91
C SER A 325 -10.72 -20.10 4.11
#